data_1af866af2a142d04029a65c6015c4045
#
_entry.id   1af866af2a142d04029a65c6015c4045
#
_cell.length_a   1.000
_cell.length_b   1.000
_cell.length_c   1.000
_cell.angle_alpha   90.00
_cell.angle_beta   90.00
_cell.angle_gamma   90.00
#
_symmetry.space_group_name_H-M   'P 1'
#
loop_
_entity.id
_entity.type
_entity.pdbx_description
1 polymer ?
#
loop_
_entity_poly.entity_id
_entity_poly.type
_entity_poly.pdbx_seq_one_letter_code
_entity_poly.pdbx_strand_id
1 'polypeptide(L)'
;MKKRFIAMTMAALMAVTALTGCGSSAAEEKLDKLTFTYVTAPLNVPSIIEKEKGIFAETFEDMGISVEYADLTSGADQTQALASGDVQVLYAVGATSVILSAANGADIKVLNMYSRSPEAFCLFSQDDKLTTPESLRGKTIAGPAGTILHELLVSYLATAGMTIEDVNYVNMSIPEAKAALDGGSVDVAMMAGAAAYTAKMQGCNLVTDGTGLVDAIIAVAVTDEFYNAHPEIIEKLKEAQDKIAAFISENEKEALQITADTLDLDITAVEEMFGQYDFSTELKETDRIGFQRTADFMYANGMIETEVDVNTLFYN
;
A
#
# COMPACT_ATOMS: atom_id res chain seq x y z
N MET A 1 48.12 -51.55 -27.19
CA MET A 1 49.46 -51.28 -27.76
C MET A 1 49.88 -49.87 -27.37
N LYS A 2 51.01 -49.78 -26.67
CA LYS A 2 52.09 -48.77 -26.64
C LYS A 2 51.66 -47.32 -26.33
N LYS A 3 51.90 -46.79 -25.08
CA LYS A 3 53.13 -46.11 -24.62
C LYS A 3 53.38 -44.76 -25.36
N ARG A 4 53.49 -43.61 -24.66
CA ARG A 4 54.58 -43.09 -23.77
C ARG A 4 54.13 -41.72 -23.21
N PHE A 5 54.09 -41.44 -21.93
CA PHE A 5 55.05 -40.70 -21.07
C PHE A 5 55.96 -39.70 -21.78
N ILE A 6 55.86 -38.43 -21.40
CA ILE A 6 57.01 -37.55 -21.12
C ILE A 6 56.57 -36.53 -20.03
N ALA A 7 57.29 -36.59 -18.89
CA ALA A 7 57.31 -35.56 -17.84
C ALA A 7 58.53 -34.67 -18.10
N MET A 8 58.45 -33.40 -17.74
CA MET A 8 59.59 -32.51 -17.40
C MET A 8 59.03 -31.22 -16.81
N THR A 9 59.07 -31.05 -15.54
CA THR A 9 59.96 -30.47 -14.51
C THR A 9 60.40 -29.00 -14.78
N MET A 10 60.17 -28.21 -13.67
CA MET A 10 60.89 -27.00 -13.18
C MET A 10 60.72 -25.66 -13.89
N ALA A 11 60.18 -24.66 -13.17
CA ALA A 11 60.97 -23.82 -12.29
C ALA A 11 60.09 -22.91 -11.42
N ALA A 12 60.33 -22.90 -10.13
CA ALA A 12 59.83 -21.96 -9.15
C ALA A 12 60.41 -20.57 -9.44
N LEU A 13 59.53 -19.54 -9.49
CA LEU A 13 59.95 -18.17 -9.26
C LEU A 13 58.96 -17.53 -8.27
N MET A 14 59.41 -17.37 -7.04
CA MET A 14 58.78 -16.54 -6.02
C MET A 14 58.84 -15.07 -6.49
N ALA A 15 57.70 -14.47 -6.74
CA ALA A 15 57.57 -13.01 -6.72
C ALA A 15 56.63 -12.66 -5.56
N VAL A 16 57.25 -12.15 -4.53
CA VAL A 16 56.60 -11.42 -3.42
C VAL A 16 56.07 -10.14 -4.04
N THR A 17 54.79 -10.04 -4.25
CA THR A 17 54.11 -8.76 -4.51
C THR A 17 53.31 -8.36 -3.30
N ALA A 18 53.70 -7.20 -2.79
CA ALA A 18 53.14 -6.51 -1.65
C ALA A 18 51.60 -6.46 -1.68
N LEU A 19 50.96 -6.82 -0.55
CA LEU A 19 49.58 -6.46 -0.24
C LEU A 19 49.51 -4.92 -0.12
N THR A 20 49.20 -4.24 -1.18
CA THR A 20 48.52 -2.96 -1.08
C THR A 20 47.06 -3.26 -0.92
N GLY A 21 46.56 -3.14 0.30
CA GLY A 21 45.15 -3.12 0.61
C GLY A 21 44.52 -1.92 -0.12
N CYS A 22 43.93 -2.15 -1.29
CA CYS A 22 42.88 -1.28 -1.80
C CYS A 22 41.65 -1.63 -0.96
N GLY A 23 41.32 -0.79 0.00
CA GLY A 23 39.97 -0.67 0.48
C GLY A 23 39.12 -0.29 -0.75
N SER A 24 38.41 -1.25 -1.30
CA SER A 24 37.27 -0.95 -2.18
C SER A 24 36.23 -0.29 -1.26
N SER A 25 36.22 1.05 -1.21
CA SER A 25 34.95 1.74 -1.00
C SER A 25 34.04 1.17 -2.07
N ALA A 26 33.02 0.41 -1.68
CA ALA A 26 31.89 0.16 -2.56
C ALA A 26 31.52 1.56 -3.09
N ALA A 27 31.67 1.79 -4.39
CA ALA A 27 31.11 2.98 -4.98
C ALA A 27 29.62 2.86 -4.70
N GLU A 28 29.06 3.81 -3.95
CA GLU A 28 27.61 3.94 -3.82
C GLU A 28 27.06 3.91 -5.24
N GLU A 29 26.26 2.89 -5.53
CA GLU A 29 25.63 2.77 -6.84
C GLU A 29 24.70 3.97 -6.96
N LYS A 30 25.08 4.92 -7.79
CA LYS A 30 24.34 6.18 -7.94
C LYS A 30 22.96 5.84 -8.48
N LEU A 31 21.95 6.05 -7.67
CA LEU A 31 20.56 5.87 -8.07
C LEU A 31 20.25 6.92 -9.15
N ASP A 32 19.85 6.47 -10.32
CA ASP A 32 19.48 7.32 -11.47
C ASP A 32 17.96 7.36 -11.72
N LYS A 33 17.22 6.48 -11.01
CA LYS A 33 15.78 6.34 -11.14
C LYS A 33 15.13 6.00 -9.81
N LEU A 34 13.98 6.62 -9.53
CA LEU A 34 13.04 6.27 -8.45
C LEU A 34 11.70 5.86 -9.04
N THR A 35 11.22 4.67 -8.68
CA THR A 35 9.89 4.21 -9.04
C THR A 35 8.98 4.25 -7.81
N PHE A 36 7.86 4.95 -7.95
CA PHE A 36 6.81 5.07 -6.95
C PHE A 36 5.60 4.22 -7.36
N THR A 37 4.87 3.67 -6.39
CA THR A 37 3.52 3.19 -6.70
C THR A 37 2.62 4.38 -7.00
N TYR A 38 1.76 4.23 -8.01
CA TYR A 38 0.71 5.19 -8.32
C TYR A 38 -0.65 4.52 -8.21
N VAL A 39 -1.44 4.96 -7.26
CA VAL A 39 -2.77 4.40 -7.00
C VAL A 39 -3.74 5.57 -6.83
N THR A 40 -4.80 5.61 -7.61
CA THR A 40 -5.82 6.66 -7.53
C THR A 40 -6.98 6.30 -6.61
N ALA A 41 -7.25 5.00 -6.45
CA ALA A 41 -8.29 4.49 -5.55
C ALA A 41 -7.72 4.19 -4.15
N PRO A 42 -8.51 4.34 -3.06
CA PRO A 42 -9.93 4.71 -3.06
C PRO A 42 -10.21 6.17 -3.41
N LEU A 43 -9.49 7.15 -2.88
CA LEU A 43 -9.44 8.56 -3.25
C LEU A 43 -8.07 9.11 -2.84
N ASN A 44 -7.08 8.89 -3.68
CA ASN A 44 -5.69 9.25 -3.37
C ASN A 44 -5.32 10.63 -3.93
N VAL A 45 -5.96 11.67 -3.41
CA VAL A 45 -5.74 13.07 -3.81
C VAL A 45 -4.25 13.44 -3.82
N PRO A 46 -3.43 13.13 -2.79
CA PRO A 46 -2.01 13.46 -2.82
C PRO A 46 -1.25 12.85 -4.01
N SER A 47 -1.53 11.58 -4.38
CA SER A 47 -0.90 10.94 -5.54
C SER A 47 -1.30 11.58 -6.86
N ILE A 48 -2.56 11.97 -6.99
CA ILE A 48 -3.08 12.64 -8.19
C ILE A 48 -2.43 14.01 -8.34
N ILE A 49 -2.42 14.81 -7.27
CA ILE A 49 -1.82 16.16 -7.28
C ILE A 49 -0.32 16.10 -7.53
N GLU A 50 0.36 15.15 -6.89
CA GLU A 50 1.79 14.93 -7.09
C GLU A 50 2.11 14.74 -8.58
N LYS A 51 1.42 13.78 -9.22
CA LYS A 51 1.67 13.42 -10.61
C LYS A 51 1.29 14.53 -11.59
N GLU A 52 0.13 15.16 -11.41
CA GLU A 52 -0.35 16.25 -12.26
C GLU A 52 0.52 17.52 -12.16
N LYS A 53 1.09 17.78 -10.98
CA LYS A 53 2.00 18.92 -10.77
C LYS A 53 3.47 18.56 -11.00
N GLY A 54 3.82 17.28 -11.10
CA GLY A 54 5.19 16.82 -11.31
C GLY A 54 6.12 17.09 -10.12
N ILE A 55 5.59 17.09 -8.90
CA ILE A 55 6.31 17.55 -7.69
C ILE A 55 7.51 16.65 -7.39
N PHE A 56 7.36 15.32 -7.52
CA PHE A 56 8.50 14.41 -7.33
C PHE A 56 9.54 14.59 -8.44
N ALA A 57 9.12 14.71 -9.70
CA ALA A 57 10.04 14.91 -10.80
C ALA A 57 10.88 16.18 -10.62
N GLU A 58 10.24 17.32 -10.24
CA GLU A 58 10.92 18.56 -9.91
C GLU A 58 11.87 18.42 -8.71
N THR A 59 11.42 17.72 -7.65
CA THR A 59 12.19 17.56 -6.41
C THR A 59 13.48 16.78 -6.62
N PHE A 60 13.48 15.78 -7.51
CA PHE A 60 14.64 14.91 -7.75
C PHE A 60 15.47 15.29 -8.99
N GLU A 61 15.04 16.31 -9.76
CA GLU A 61 15.77 16.76 -10.97
C GLU A 61 17.20 17.18 -10.66
N ASP A 62 17.42 17.98 -9.61
CA ASP A 62 18.76 18.47 -9.21
C ASP A 62 19.71 17.34 -8.78
N MET A 63 19.17 16.19 -8.37
CA MET A 63 19.95 14.99 -8.03
C MET A 63 20.28 14.15 -9.28
N GLY A 64 19.69 14.47 -10.42
CA GLY A 64 19.80 13.71 -11.68
C GLY A 64 19.05 12.38 -11.61
N ILE A 65 18.01 12.29 -10.79
CA ILE A 65 17.18 11.10 -10.62
C ILE A 65 15.87 11.29 -11.39
N SER A 66 15.57 10.33 -12.26
CA SER A 66 14.29 10.28 -12.97
C SER A 66 13.21 9.63 -12.11
N VAL A 67 11.96 10.10 -12.24
CA VAL A 67 10.81 9.55 -11.51
C VAL A 67 9.94 8.73 -12.46
N GLU A 68 9.63 7.51 -12.05
CA GLU A 68 8.70 6.61 -12.73
C GLU A 68 7.56 6.19 -11.81
N TYR A 69 6.45 5.75 -12.41
CA TYR A 69 5.26 5.32 -11.68
C TYR A 69 4.87 3.90 -12.08
N ALA A 70 4.63 3.06 -11.07
CA ALA A 70 4.07 1.73 -11.21
C ALA A 70 2.59 1.74 -10.78
N ASP A 71 1.70 1.44 -11.71
CA ASP A 71 0.27 1.34 -11.45
C ASP A 71 -0.05 -0.04 -10.86
N LEU A 72 0.03 -0.15 -9.53
CA LEU A 72 -0.17 -1.38 -8.76
C LEU A 72 -1.32 -1.16 -7.77
N THR A 73 -2.48 -1.71 -8.10
CA THR A 73 -3.73 -1.48 -7.36
C THR A 73 -3.95 -2.43 -6.17
N SER A 74 -3.22 -3.55 -6.10
CA SER A 74 -3.31 -4.48 -4.96
C SER A 74 -2.13 -4.30 -4.00
N GLY A 75 -2.38 -4.36 -2.69
CA GLY A 75 -1.33 -4.27 -1.69
C GLY A 75 -0.30 -5.41 -1.78
N ALA A 76 -0.72 -6.59 -2.23
CA ALA A 76 0.18 -7.73 -2.44
C ALA A 76 1.17 -7.47 -3.59
N ASP A 77 0.68 -6.93 -4.73
CA ASP A 77 1.55 -6.58 -5.87
C ASP A 77 2.52 -5.46 -5.49
N GLN A 78 2.06 -4.44 -4.74
CA GLN A 78 2.88 -3.36 -4.24
C GLN A 78 4.04 -3.87 -3.36
N THR A 79 3.73 -4.68 -2.35
CA THR A 79 4.76 -5.20 -1.43
C THR A 79 5.70 -6.20 -2.10
N GLN A 80 5.22 -6.95 -3.10
CA GLN A 80 6.07 -7.81 -3.91
C GLN A 80 7.02 -6.98 -4.79
N ALA A 81 6.54 -5.92 -5.43
CA ALA A 81 7.37 -5.02 -6.25
C ALA A 81 8.43 -4.28 -5.40
N LEU A 82 8.12 -3.91 -4.15
CA LEU A 82 9.08 -3.37 -3.21
C LEU A 82 10.16 -4.42 -2.88
N ALA A 83 9.76 -5.65 -2.56
CA ALA A 83 10.67 -6.72 -2.19
C ALA A 83 11.59 -7.16 -3.35
N SER A 84 11.15 -7.04 -4.61
CA SER A 84 11.97 -7.31 -5.80
C SER A 84 12.87 -6.14 -6.21
N GLY A 85 12.66 -4.93 -5.64
CA GLY A 85 13.37 -3.71 -6.03
C GLY A 85 12.85 -3.03 -7.30
N ASP A 86 11.73 -3.53 -7.88
CA ASP A 86 11.09 -2.90 -9.04
C ASP A 86 10.48 -1.53 -8.68
N VAL A 87 10.11 -1.37 -7.40
CA VAL A 87 9.61 -0.12 -6.82
C VAL A 87 10.44 0.21 -5.59
N GLN A 88 10.85 1.47 -5.41
CA GLN A 88 11.60 1.92 -4.24
C GLN A 88 10.69 2.51 -3.16
N VAL A 89 9.57 3.10 -3.55
CA VAL A 89 8.64 3.76 -2.62
C VAL A 89 7.21 3.30 -2.86
N LEU A 90 6.62 2.67 -1.85
CA LEU A 90 5.18 2.44 -1.82
C LEU A 90 4.48 3.73 -1.37
N TYR A 91 3.96 4.48 -2.32
CA TYR A 91 3.23 5.71 -2.05
C TYR A 91 1.73 5.41 -2.04
N ALA A 92 1.14 5.31 -0.85
CA ALA A 92 -0.21 4.84 -0.56
C ALA A 92 -0.37 3.30 -0.48
N VAL A 93 0.22 2.68 0.54
CA VAL A 93 0.02 1.25 0.87
C VAL A 93 -0.78 1.11 2.17
N GLY A 94 -1.76 0.22 2.20
CA GLY A 94 -2.56 -0.05 3.41
C GLY A 94 -1.76 -0.72 4.52
N ALA A 95 -2.03 -0.34 5.79
CA ALA A 95 -1.40 -0.94 6.97
C ALA A 95 -1.50 -2.47 6.98
N THR A 96 -2.66 -3.02 6.62
CA THR A 96 -2.90 -4.46 6.51
C THR A 96 -1.90 -5.14 5.56
N SER A 97 -1.60 -4.51 4.41
CA SER A 97 -0.63 -5.04 3.43
C SER A 97 0.81 -4.95 3.94
N VAL A 98 1.17 -3.87 4.62
CA VAL A 98 2.48 -3.70 5.27
C VAL A 98 2.70 -4.78 6.33
N ILE A 99 1.71 -5.00 7.22
CA ILE A 99 1.77 -6.00 8.28
C ILE A 99 1.86 -7.42 7.70
N LEU A 100 1.05 -7.73 6.66
CA LEU A 100 1.11 -9.02 5.98
C LEU A 100 2.49 -9.29 5.38
N SER A 101 3.08 -8.29 4.73
CA SER A 101 4.41 -8.36 4.14
C SER A 101 5.49 -8.60 5.20
N ALA A 102 5.43 -7.85 6.31
CA ALA A 102 6.35 -8.00 7.43
C ALA A 102 6.23 -9.37 8.12
N ALA A 103 5.00 -9.86 8.33
CA ALA A 103 4.74 -11.20 8.88
C ALA A 103 5.37 -12.32 8.04
N ASN A 104 5.49 -12.09 6.72
CA ASN A 104 6.17 -12.99 5.77
C ASN A 104 7.69 -12.74 5.68
N GLY A 105 8.25 -11.89 6.54
CA GLY A 105 9.68 -11.66 6.65
C GLY A 105 10.25 -10.68 5.62
N ALA A 106 9.41 -9.89 4.96
CA ALA A 106 9.89 -8.87 4.04
C ALA A 106 10.54 -7.70 4.78
N ASP A 107 11.58 -7.14 4.17
CA ASP A 107 12.18 -5.88 4.59
C ASP A 107 11.27 -4.72 4.16
N ILE A 108 10.42 -4.26 5.07
CA ILE A 108 9.49 -3.14 4.84
C ILE A 108 9.42 -2.25 6.08
N LYS A 109 9.50 -0.95 5.86
CA LYS A 109 9.43 0.09 6.88
C LYS A 109 8.45 1.18 6.50
N VAL A 110 7.69 1.66 7.46
CA VAL A 110 6.80 2.81 7.32
C VAL A 110 7.60 4.08 7.49
N LEU A 111 7.60 4.92 6.47
CA LEU A 111 8.28 6.21 6.47
C LEU A 111 7.45 7.28 7.18
N ASN A 112 6.18 7.39 6.80
CA ASN A 112 5.18 8.28 7.37
C ASN A 112 3.77 7.84 6.97
N MET A 113 2.76 8.60 7.39
CA MET A 113 1.37 8.34 7.02
C MET A 113 1.04 8.95 5.66
N TYR A 114 0.07 8.35 4.98
CA TYR A 114 -0.50 8.87 3.75
C TYR A 114 -1.93 9.36 3.98
N SER A 115 -2.78 8.54 4.60
CA SER A 115 -4.14 8.93 4.97
C SER A 115 -4.74 8.01 6.05
N ARG A 116 -5.86 8.47 6.64
CA ARG A 116 -6.75 7.71 7.51
C ARG A 116 -8.17 7.96 7.05
N SER A 117 -8.96 6.89 6.84
CA SER A 117 -10.29 7.04 6.23
C SER A 117 -11.20 5.83 6.49
N PRO A 118 -11.53 5.49 7.76
CA PRO A 118 -12.35 4.31 8.05
C PRO A 118 -13.70 4.33 7.32
N GLU A 119 -14.39 5.47 7.27
CA GLU A 119 -15.71 5.60 6.63
C GLU A 119 -15.69 5.36 5.12
N ALA A 120 -14.51 5.48 4.48
CA ALA A 120 -14.38 5.31 3.03
C ALA A 120 -14.37 3.83 2.59
N PHE A 121 -14.19 2.89 3.52
CA PHE A 121 -14.17 1.45 3.27
C PHE A 121 -15.51 0.84 3.66
N CYS A 122 -16.20 0.21 2.71
CA CYS A 122 -17.60 -0.16 2.84
C CYS A 122 -17.89 -1.57 2.30
N LEU A 123 -18.92 -2.20 2.84
CA LEU A 123 -19.60 -3.35 2.28
C LEU A 123 -20.97 -2.91 1.74
N PHE A 124 -21.26 -3.22 0.47
CA PHE A 124 -22.53 -2.89 -0.17
C PHE A 124 -23.27 -4.12 -0.68
N SER A 125 -24.59 -4.08 -0.63
CA SER A 125 -25.50 -5.11 -1.17
C SER A 125 -26.64 -4.48 -1.96
N GLN A 126 -27.22 -5.24 -2.90
CA GLN A 126 -28.52 -4.89 -3.51
C GLN A 126 -29.72 -5.38 -2.67
N ASP A 127 -29.49 -6.26 -1.69
CA ASP A 127 -30.51 -6.77 -0.77
C ASP A 127 -30.52 -5.92 0.53
N ASP A 128 -31.59 -5.19 0.75
CA ASP A 128 -31.82 -4.33 1.92
C ASP A 128 -31.97 -5.09 3.24
N LYS A 129 -32.06 -6.43 3.19
CA LYS A 129 -32.11 -7.29 4.39
C LYS A 129 -30.74 -7.66 4.93
N LEU A 130 -29.67 -7.44 4.16
CA LEU A 130 -28.30 -7.70 4.61
C LEU A 130 -27.78 -6.50 5.41
N THR A 131 -28.11 -6.46 6.69
CA THR A 131 -27.80 -5.34 7.61
C THR A 131 -27.10 -5.76 8.89
N THR A 132 -26.89 -7.05 9.11
CA THR A 132 -26.17 -7.60 10.27
C THR A 132 -25.17 -8.65 9.83
N PRO A 133 -24.10 -8.92 10.63
CA PRO A 133 -23.14 -9.95 10.27
C PRO A 133 -23.79 -11.33 10.05
N GLU A 134 -24.78 -11.70 10.90
CA GLU A 134 -25.47 -12.99 10.80
C GLU A 134 -26.24 -13.15 9.50
N SER A 135 -26.73 -12.03 8.91
CA SER A 135 -27.41 -12.03 7.62
C SER A 135 -26.51 -12.40 6.46
N LEU A 136 -25.19 -12.31 6.67
CA LEU A 136 -24.16 -12.65 5.66
C LEU A 136 -23.83 -14.14 5.63
N ARG A 137 -24.33 -14.97 6.55
CA ARG A 137 -24.03 -16.41 6.62
C ARG A 137 -24.38 -17.10 5.29
N GLY A 138 -23.37 -17.76 4.69
CA GLY A 138 -23.50 -18.47 3.41
C GLY A 138 -23.66 -17.56 2.19
N LYS A 139 -23.57 -16.24 2.35
CA LYS A 139 -23.61 -15.27 1.25
C LYS A 139 -22.29 -15.21 0.50
N THR A 140 -22.35 -14.86 -0.78
CA THR A 140 -21.16 -14.66 -1.61
C THR A 140 -20.70 -13.21 -1.50
N ILE A 141 -19.49 -13.02 -1.00
CA ILE A 141 -18.90 -11.69 -0.74
C ILE A 141 -17.63 -11.55 -1.56
N ALA A 142 -17.51 -10.48 -2.34
CA ALA A 142 -16.40 -10.25 -3.24
C ALA A 142 -15.59 -9.00 -2.89
N GLY A 143 -14.26 -9.10 -3.01
CA GLY A 143 -13.34 -7.98 -2.85
C GLY A 143 -11.89 -8.40 -2.66
N PRO A 144 -10.94 -7.45 -2.55
CA PRO A 144 -9.51 -7.73 -2.58
C PRO A 144 -8.99 -8.33 -1.26
N ALA A 145 -8.32 -9.48 -1.36
CA ALA A 145 -7.69 -10.15 -0.23
C ALA A 145 -6.47 -9.37 0.32
N GLY A 146 -6.18 -9.52 1.62
CA GLY A 146 -4.99 -8.95 2.26
C GLY A 146 -4.98 -7.41 2.31
N THR A 147 -6.14 -6.78 2.22
CA THR A 147 -6.32 -5.33 2.25
C THR A 147 -7.18 -4.89 3.43
N ILE A 148 -7.28 -3.57 3.66
CA ILE A 148 -8.19 -2.97 4.65
C ILE A 148 -9.65 -3.46 4.46
N LEU A 149 -10.09 -3.66 3.22
CA LEU A 149 -11.43 -4.20 2.94
C LEU A 149 -11.58 -5.65 3.44
N HIS A 150 -10.54 -6.47 3.30
CA HIS A 150 -10.56 -7.83 3.85
C HIS A 150 -10.58 -7.81 5.38
N GLU A 151 -9.78 -6.94 6.01
CA GLU A 151 -9.82 -6.70 7.45
C GLU A 151 -11.22 -6.25 7.92
N LEU A 152 -11.84 -5.30 7.19
CA LEU A 152 -13.21 -4.85 7.49
C LEU A 152 -14.22 -5.99 7.48
N LEU A 153 -14.20 -6.84 6.45
CA LEU A 153 -15.11 -8.00 6.38
C LEU A 153 -14.92 -8.93 7.57
N VAL A 154 -13.67 -9.31 7.87
CA VAL A 154 -13.38 -10.23 8.99
C VAL A 154 -13.73 -9.58 10.34
N SER A 155 -13.42 -8.27 10.52
CA SER A 155 -13.80 -7.52 11.72
C SER A 155 -15.32 -7.47 11.91
N TYR A 156 -16.06 -7.21 10.85
CA TYR A 156 -17.52 -7.16 10.90
C TYR A 156 -18.12 -8.52 11.27
N LEU A 157 -17.67 -9.59 10.64
CA LEU A 157 -18.09 -10.96 10.98
C LEU A 157 -17.77 -11.33 12.42
N ALA A 158 -16.60 -10.95 12.93
CA ALA A 158 -16.14 -11.23 14.29
C ALA A 158 -17.03 -10.58 15.35
N THR A 159 -17.72 -9.46 15.08
CA THR A 159 -18.68 -8.84 16.03
C THR A 159 -19.84 -9.77 16.41
N ALA A 160 -20.14 -10.76 15.56
CA ALA A 160 -21.17 -11.78 15.82
C ALA A 160 -20.58 -13.18 16.08
N GLY A 161 -19.27 -13.27 16.36
CA GLY A 161 -18.59 -14.55 16.56
C GLY A 161 -18.50 -15.41 15.28
N MET A 162 -18.64 -14.78 14.11
CA MET A 162 -18.48 -15.42 12.81
C MET A 162 -17.04 -15.27 12.29
N THR A 163 -16.68 -16.13 11.36
CA THR A 163 -15.38 -16.10 10.68
C THR A 163 -15.57 -16.04 9.15
N ILE A 164 -14.48 -15.91 8.43
CA ILE A 164 -14.49 -15.92 6.95
C ILE A 164 -15.05 -17.24 6.39
N GLU A 165 -14.97 -18.34 7.13
CA GLU A 165 -15.50 -19.66 6.76
C GLU A 165 -17.05 -19.71 6.76
N ASP A 166 -17.71 -18.74 7.42
CA ASP A 166 -19.17 -18.66 7.47
C ASP A 166 -19.77 -18.01 6.20
N VAL A 167 -18.94 -17.51 5.30
CA VAL A 167 -19.34 -16.85 4.04
C VAL A 167 -18.60 -17.44 2.85
N ASN A 168 -19.10 -17.20 1.63
CA ASN A 168 -18.43 -17.60 0.40
C ASN A 168 -17.59 -16.41 -0.10
N TYR A 169 -16.37 -16.26 0.43
CA TYR A 169 -15.48 -15.18 0.05
C TYR A 169 -14.84 -15.43 -1.33
N VAL A 170 -14.85 -14.41 -2.20
CA VAL A 170 -14.25 -14.43 -3.54
C VAL A 170 -13.27 -13.26 -3.67
N ASN A 171 -11.98 -13.58 -3.86
CA ASN A 171 -10.94 -12.56 -4.08
C ASN A 171 -11.05 -11.99 -5.50
N MET A 172 -11.27 -10.69 -5.60
CA MET A 172 -11.25 -9.93 -6.86
C MET A 172 -11.00 -8.43 -6.58
N SER A 173 -10.62 -7.68 -7.61
CA SER A 173 -10.44 -6.23 -7.49
C SER A 173 -11.74 -5.49 -7.18
N ILE A 174 -11.64 -4.25 -6.66
CA ILE A 174 -12.82 -3.41 -6.37
C ILE A 174 -13.71 -3.21 -7.60
N PRO A 175 -13.17 -2.87 -8.80
CA PRO A 175 -14.02 -2.73 -9.99
C PRO A 175 -14.74 -4.03 -10.39
N GLU A 176 -14.06 -5.18 -10.28
CA GLU A 176 -14.67 -6.48 -10.57
C GLU A 176 -15.76 -6.82 -9.55
N ALA A 177 -15.54 -6.57 -8.26
CA ALA A 177 -16.53 -6.77 -7.19
C ALA A 177 -17.77 -5.90 -7.40
N LYS A 178 -17.57 -4.63 -7.78
CA LYS A 178 -18.67 -3.72 -8.15
C LYS A 178 -19.48 -4.26 -9.33
N ALA A 179 -18.80 -4.67 -10.41
CA ALA A 179 -19.45 -5.25 -11.58
C ALA A 179 -20.19 -6.56 -11.25
N ALA A 180 -19.61 -7.40 -10.38
CA ALA A 180 -20.22 -8.63 -9.91
C ALA A 180 -21.49 -8.38 -9.09
N LEU A 181 -21.49 -7.34 -8.23
CA LEU A 181 -22.68 -6.91 -7.50
C LEU A 181 -23.75 -6.38 -8.44
N ASP A 182 -23.39 -5.52 -9.38
CA ASP A 182 -24.32 -4.96 -10.36
C ASP A 182 -24.98 -6.05 -11.22
N GLY A 183 -24.20 -7.08 -11.57
CA GLY A 183 -24.66 -8.25 -12.32
C GLY A 183 -25.41 -9.29 -11.48
N GLY A 184 -25.52 -9.11 -10.16
CA GLY A 184 -26.17 -10.05 -9.25
C GLY A 184 -25.45 -11.40 -9.08
N SER A 185 -24.16 -11.47 -9.40
CA SER A 185 -23.34 -12.69 -9.24
C SER A 185 -22.74 -12.85 -7.84
N VAL A 186 -22.76 -11.78 -7.06
CA VAL A 186 -22.39 -11.77 -5.63
C VAL A 186 -23.48 -11.07 -4.81
N ASP A 187 -23.62 -11.45 -3.54
CA ASP A 187 -24.61 -10.86 -2.62
C ASP A 187 -24.09 -9.54 -2.03
N VAL A 188 -22.78 -9.45 -1.78
CA VAL A 188 -22.11 -8.30 -1.17
C VAL A 188 -20.81 -8.02 -1.91
N ALA A 189 -20.50 -6.74 -2.11
CA ALA A 189 -19.21 -6.30 -2.63
C ALA A 189 -18.51 -5.37 -1.63
N MET A 190 -17.20 -5.58 -1.49
CA MET A 190 -16.29 -4.78 -0.70
C MET A 190 -15.80 -3.63 -1.58
N MET A 191 -16.04 -2.40 -1.19
CA MET A 191 -15.80 -1.22 -2.01
C MET A 191 -15.19 -0.07 -1.21
N ALA A 192 -14.49 0.81 -1.91
CA ALA A 192 -14.00 2.07 -1.37
C ALA A 192 -13.97 3.14 -2.47
N GLY A 193 -13.92 4.42 -2.07
CA GLY A 193 -13.80 5.57 -2.98
C GLY A 193 -14.90 5.63 -4.02
N ALA A 194 -14.54 5.87 -5.28
CA ALA A 194 -15.50 6.05 -6.38
C ALA A 194 -16.50 4.88 -6.55
N ALA A 195 -16.05 3.64 -6.34
CA ALA A 195 -16.93 2.48 -6.44
C ALA A 195 -17.98 2.48 -5.32
N ALA A 196 -17.59 2.80 -4.09
CA ALA A 196 -18.49 2.94 -2.94
C ALA A 196 -19.48 4.09 -3.15
N TYR A 197 -18.97 5.25 -3.59
CA TYR A 197 -19.82 6.40 -3.93
C TYR A 197 -20.87 6.04 -4.99
N THR A 198 -20.43 5.40 -6.08
CA THR A 198 -21.34 5.00 -7.17
C THR A 198 -22.39 4.00 -6.68
N ALA A 199 -22.01 3.01 -5.86
CA ALA A 199 -22.96 2.06 -5.28
C ALA A 199 -24.03 2.75 -4.42
N LYS A 200 -23.60 3.70 -3.58
CA LYS A 200 -24.50 4.55 -2.77
C LYS A 200 -25.48 5.33 -3.64
N MET A 201 -24.98 5.99 -4.70
CA MET A 201 -25.82 6.77 -5.62
C MET A 201 -26.79 5.91 -6.44
N GLN A 202 -26.44 4.66 -6.70
CA GLN A 202 -27.33 3.67 -7.36
C GLN A 202 -28.37 3.08 -6.40
N GLY A 203 -28.35 3.45 -5.11
CA GLY A 203 -29.29 2.98 -4.10
C GLY A 203 -28.95 1.60 -3.53
N CYS A 204 -27.71 1.13 -3.67
CA CYS A 204 -27.28 -0.07 -2.96
C CYS A 204 -27.35 0.15 -1.44
N ASN A 205 -27.71 -0.89 -0.72
CA ASN A 205 -27.75 -0.90 0.74
C ASN A 205 -26.32 -0.93 1.30
N LEU A 206 -26.00 0.02 2.19
CA LEU A 206 -24.78 -0.04 2.98
C LEU A 206 -24.95 -1.10 4.07
N VAL A 207 -24.20 -2.18 3.99
CA VAL A 207 -24.20 -3.26 4.98
C VAL A 207 -23.43 -2.80 6.23
N THR A 208 -22.23 -2.25 6.03
CA THR A 208 -21.39 -1.61 7.06
C THR A 208 -20.31 -0.75 6.41
N ASP A 209 -19.74 0.17 7.18
CA ASP A 209 -18.47 0.83 6.86
C ASP A 209 -17.41 0.49 7.93
N GLY A 210 -16.21 1.09 7.79
CA GLY A 210 -15.09 0.82 8.67
C GLY A 210 -15.15 1.49 10.03
N THR A 211 -16.14 2.35 10.31
CA THR A 211 -16.24 3.12 11.56
C THR A 211 -16.28 2.20 12.77
N GLY A 212 -15.28 2.32 13.64
CA GLY A 212 -15.17 1.50 14.86
C GLY A 212 -14.78 0.03 14.63
N LEU A 213 -14.56 -0.39 13.36
CA LEU A 213 -14.16 -1.73 12.98
C LEU A 213 -12.70 -1.80 12.53
N VAL A 214 -12.25 -0.82 11.75
CA VAL A 214 -10.87 -0.70 11.25
C VAL A 214 -10.37 0.72 11.37
N ASP A 215 -9.06 0.92 11.52
CA ASP A 215 -8.46 2.27 11.54
C ASP A 215 -8.24 2.81 10.12
N ALA A 216 -8.24 1.93 9.11
CA ALA A 216 -8.08 2.24 7.70
C ALA A 216 -6.88 3.18 7.41
N ILE A 217 -5.74 2.83 8.01
CA ILE A 217 -4.51 3.59 7.90
C ILE A 217 -3.80 3.22 6.59
N ILE A 218 -3.44 4.23 5.84
CA ILE A 218 -2.62 4.12 4.64
C ILE A 218 -1.30 4.84 4.90
N ALA A 219 -0.20 4.22 4.51
CA ALA A 219 1.15 4.67 4.79
C ALA A 219 1.98 4.88 3.51
N VAL A 220 3.11 5.53 3.67
CA VAL A 220 4.24 5.52 2.73
C VAL A 220 5.29 4.58 3.29
N ALA A 221 5.77 3.63 2.48
CA ALA A 221 6.71 2.62 2.93
C ALA A 221 7.87 2.45 1.94
N VAL A 222 9.02 2.06 2.49
CA VAL A 222 10.27 1.76 1.79
C VAL A 222 10.90 0.50 2.40
N THR A 223 12.00 0.00 1.86
CA THR A 223 12.82 -1.00 2.58
C THR A 223 13.74 -0.32 3.60
N ASP A 224 14.15 -1.04 4.67
CA ASP A 224 15.16 -0.57 5.62
C ASP A 224 16.51 -0.32 4.93
N GLU A 225 16.84 -1.21 3.97
CA GLU A 225 18.04 -1.06 3.14
C GLU A 225 18.03 0.27 2.38
N PHE A 226 16.93 0.58 1.66
CA PHE A 226 16.80 1.82 0.89
C PHE A 226 16.86 3.06 1.79
N TYR A 227 16.16 3.03 2.93
CA TYR A 227 16.17 4.14 3.90
C TYR A 227 17.58 4.47 4.40
N ASN A 228 18.35 3.43 4.76
CA ASN A 228 19.69 3.60 5.30
C ASN A 228 20.72 3.96 4.22
N ALA A 229 20.53 3.49 2.99
CA ALA A 229 21.43 3.79 1.87
C ALA A 229 21.22 5.20 1.27
N HIS A 230 20.02 5.76 1.37
CA HIS A 230 19.65 7.00 0.69
C HIS A 230 18.94 8.04 1.58
N PRO A 231 19.56 8.45 2.72
CA PRO A 231 18.91 9.38 3.66
C PRO A 231 18.58 10.73 3.02
N GLU A 232 19.36 11.19 2.04
CA GLU A 232 19.09 12.43 1.29
C GLU A 232 17.84 12.34 0.41
N ILE A 233 17.56 11.15 -0.14
CA ILE A 233 16.32 10.90 -0.90
C ILE A 233 15.12 10.90 0.02
N ILE A 234 15.25 10.28 1.20
CA ILE A 234 14.19 10.25 2.22
C ILE A 234 13.84 11.65 2.69
N GLU A 235 14.84 12.52 2.93
CA GLU A 235 14.61 13.92 3.31
C GLU A 235 13.87 14.67 2.19
N LYS A 236 14.33 14.55 0.95
CA LYS A 236 13.71 15.16 -0.22
C LYS A 236 12.28 14.66 -0.46
N LEU A 237 12.02 13.38 -0.23
CA LEU A 237 10.67 12.82 -0.32
C LEU A 237 9.72 13.46 0.70
N LYS A 238 10.17 13.66 1.95
CA LYS A 238 9.37 14.35 2.97
C LYS A 238 9.10 15.81 2.58
N GLU A 239 10.12 16.55 2.10
CA GLU A 239 9.93 17.91 1.58
C GLU A 239 8.90 17.96 0.44
N ALA A 240 8.92 16.98 -0.47
CA ALA A 240 7.96 16.90 -1.56
C ALA A 240 6.53 16.62 -1.05
N GLN A 241 6.39 15.74 -0.07
CA GLN A 241 5.09 15.47 0.56
C GLN A 241 4.52 16.71 1.27
N ASP A 242 5.38 17.50 1.94
CA ASP A 242 4.96 18.77 2.56
C ASP A 242 4.47 19.76 1.50
N LYS A 243 5.14 19.84 0.34
CA LYS A 243 4.68 20.66 -0.79
C LYS A 243 3.31 20.22 -1.33
N ILE A 244 3.09 18.90 -1.44
CA ILE A 244 1.82 18.34 -1.87
C ILE A 244 0.71 18.70 -0.88
N ALA A 245 0.95 18.50 0.41
CA ALA A 245 0.00 18.82 1.48
C ALA A 245 -0.32 20.33 1.51
N ALA A 246 0.71 21.21 1.39
CA ALA A 246 0.54 22.64 1.30
C ALA A 246 -0.30 23.05 0.08
N PHE A 247 -0.01 22.47 -1.11
CA PHE A 247 -0.80 22.75 -2.31
C PHE A 247 -2.27 22.39 -2.12
N ILE A 248 -2.56 21.20 -1.59
CA ILE A 248 -3.94 20.74 -1.35
C ILE A 248 -4.66 21.67 -0.37
N SER A 249 -4.00 22.07 0.73
CA SER A 249 -4.64 22.92 1.74
C SER A 249 -4.83 24.37 1.28
N GLU A 250 -3.89 24.92 0.53
CA GLU A 250 -3.94 26.31 0.06
C GLU A 250 -4.80 26.49 -1.20
N ASN A 251 -4.95 25.41 -2.00
CA ASN A 251 -5.64 25.42 -3.29
C ASN A 251 -6.69 24.30 -3.37
N GLU A 252 -7.43 24.03 -2.29
CA GLU A 252 -8.34 22.89 -2.15
C GLU A 252 -9.27 22.72 -3.35
N LYS A 253 -9.93 23.81 -3.81
CA LYS A 253 -10.83 23.74 -4.96
C LYS A 253 -10.14 23.29 -6.24
N GLU A 254 -8.91 23.75 -6.49
CA GLU A 254 -8.12 23.33 -7.65
C GLU A 254 -7.71 21.87 -7.51
N ALA A 255 -7.26 21.45 -6.32
CA ALA A 255 -6.85 20.08 -6.05
C ALA A 255 -8.02 19.10 -6.24
N LEU A 256 -9.21 19.45 -5.74
CA LEU A 256 -10.40 18.60 -5.92
C LEU A 256 -10.89 18.59 -7.36
N GLN A 257 -10.77 19.71 -8.11
CA GLN A 257 -11.10 19.72 -9.54
C GLN A 257 -10.13 18.84 -10.35
N ILE A 258 -8.83 18.94 -10.12
CA ILE A 258 -7.83 18.06 -10.74
C ILE A 258 -8.15 16.59 -10.45
N THR A 259 -8.53 16.29 -9.21
CA THR A 259 -8.91 14.94 -8.80
C THR A 259 -10.15 14.46 -9.53
N ALA A 260 -11.18 15.31 -9.64
CA ALA A 260 -12.42 15.01 -10.36
C ALA A 260 -12.16 14.73 -11.85
N ASP A 261 -11.37 15.57 -12.49
CA ASP A 261 -10.99 15.43 -13.91
C ASP A 261 -10.17 14.13 -14.14
N THR A 262 -9.24 13.82 -13.23
CA THR A 262 -8.41 12.61 -13.34
C THR A 262 -9.22 11.31 -13.16
N LEU A 263 -10.23 11.34 -12.28
CA LEU A 263 -11.06 10.18 -11.96
C LEU A 263 -12.32 10.08 -12.83
N ASP A 264 -12.57 11.05 -13.71
CA ASP A 264 -13.82 11.18 -14.50
C ASP A 264 -15.06 11.18 -13.59
N LEU A 265 -15.00 11.98 -12.51
CA LEU A 265 -16.06 12.13 -11.52
C LEU A 265 -16.63 13.55 -11.51
N ASP A 266 -17.87 13.68 -11.03
CA ASP A 266 -18.42 14.98 -10.69
C ASP A 266 -17.67 15.57 -9.49
N ILE A 267 -17.40 16.87 -9.52
CA ILE A 267 -16.69 17.56 -8.43
C ILE A 267 -17.40 17.39 -7.08
N THR A 268 -18.74 17.37 -7.07
CA THR A 268 -19.53 17.20 -5.84
C THR A 268 -19.27 15.81 -5.22
N ALA A 269 -19.05 14.79 -6.06
CA ALA A 269 -18.70 13.46 -5.59
C ALA A 269 -17.33 13.45 -4.91
N VAL A 270 -16.35 14.15 -5.49
CA VAL A 270 -15.00 14.26 -4.91
C VAL A 270 -15.02 15.05 -3.61
N GLU A 271 -15.74 16.17 -3.55
CA GLU A 271 -15.92 16.97 -2.32
C GLU A 271 -16.54 16.15 -1.19
N GLU A 272 -17.60 15.36 -1.47
CA GLU A 272 -18.25 14.51 -0.47
C GLU A 272 -17.29 13.42 0.03
N MET A 273 -16.57 12.76 -0.87
CA MET A 273 -15.60 11.73 -0.50
C MET A 273 -14.39 12.30 0.24
N PHE A 274 -13.86 13.46 -0.17
CA PHE A 274 -12.68 14.08 0.43
C PHE A 274 -12.85 14.34 1.92
N GLY A 275 -14.05 14.72 2.35
CA GLY A 275 -14.38 14.94 3.76
C GLY A 275 -14.23 13.71 4.67
N GLN A 276 -14.10 12.50 4.10
CA GLN A 276 -13.90 11.25 4.84
C GLN A 276 -12.41 10.93 5.10
N TYR A 277 -11.48 11.76 4.60
CA TYR A 277 -10.05 11.49 4.64
C TYR A 277 -9.28 12.50 5.50
N ASP A 278 -8.40 12.00 6.37
CA ASP A 278 -7.30 12.75 6.98
C ASP A 278 -6.02 12.44 6.20
N PHE A 279 -5.53 13.39 5.40
CA PHE A 279 -4.30 13.28 4.61
C PHE A 279 -3.06 13.82 5.35
N SER A 280 -3.11 13.99 6.68
CA SER A 280 -1.92 14.41 7.43
C SER A 280 -0.82 13.34 7.39
N THR A 281 0.40 13.77 7.06
CA THR A 281 1.57 12.88 6.89
C THR A 281 2.26 12.54 8.20
N GLU A 282 1.97 13.28 9.28
CA GLU A 282 2.57 13.10 10.59
C GLU A 282 2.23 11.71 11.17
N LEU A 283 3.25 11.03 11.67
CA LEU A 283 3.08 9.80 12.45
C LEU A 283 2.72 10.14 13.90
N LYS A 284 1.50 9.80 14.29
CA LYS A 284 0.97 9.98 15.65
C LYS A 284 1.08 8.68 16.45
N GLU A 285 1.10 8.77 17.77
CA GLU A 285 1.06 7.57 18.62
C GLU A 285 -0.21 6.72 18.36
N THR A 286 -1.33 7.38 18.04
CA THR A 286 -2.57 6.69 17.66
C THR A 286 -2.41 5.81 16.41
N ASP A 287 -1.52 6.17 15.50
CA ASP A 287 -1.26 5.35 14.30
C ASP A 287 -0.50 4.07 14.66
N ARG A 288 0.51 4.16 15.55
CA ARG A 288 1.22 2.98 16.06
C ARG A 288 0.26 2.03 16.76
N ILE A 289 -0.63 2.58 17.60
CA ILE A 289 -1.69 1.81 18.28
C ILE A 289 -2.65 1.17 17.26
N GLY A 290 -3.05 1.89 16.21
CA GLY A 290 -3.89 1.39 15.13
C GLY A 290 -3.22 0.25 14.36
N PHE A 291 -1.95 0.43 13.97
CA PHE A 291 -1.17 -0.64 13.34
C PHE A 291 -1.06 -1.89 14.22
N GLN A 292 -0.79 -1.73 15.53
CA GLN A 292 -0.71 -2.88 16.43
C GLN A 292 -2.06 -3.58 16.57
N ARG A 293 -3.15 -2.83 16.68
CA ARG A 293 -4.51 -3.39 16.72
C ARG A 293 -4.81 -4.19 15.46
N THR A 294 -4.48 -3.68 14.28
CA THR A 294 -4.61 -4.39 13.01
C THR A 294 -3.75 -5.66 13.00
N ALA A 295 -2.50 -5.60 13.46
CA ALA A 295 -1.60 -6.75 13.51
C ALA A 295 -2.13 -7.85 14.47
N ASP A 296 -2.54 -7.47 15.67
CA ASP A 296 -3.12 -8.38 16.66
C ASP A 296 -4.40 -9.04 16.14
N PHE A 297 -5.24 -8.24 15.47
CA PHE A 297 -6.47 -8.75 14.85
C PHE A 297 -6.16 -9.73 13.70
N MET A 298 -5.22 -9.41 12.83
CA MET A 298 -4.81 -10.29 11.71
C MET A 298 -4.27 -11.62 12.22
N TYR A 299 -3.46 -11.59 13.28
CA TYR A 299 -2.94 -12.81 13.91
C TYR A 299 -4.05 -13.64 14.57
N ALA A 300 -4.89 -13.01 15.37
CA ALA A 300 -6.00 -13.69 16.08
C ALA A 300 -7.02 -14.34 15.12
N ASN A 301 -7.17 -13.81 13.90
CA ASN A 301 -8.10 -14.31 12.88
C ASN A 301 -7.42 -15.15 11.78
N GLY A 302 -6.13 -15.51 11.95
CA GLY A 302 -5.40 -16.36 11.01
C GLY A 302 -5.10 -15.73 9.66
N MET A 303 -5.14 -14.40 9.56
CA MET A 303 -4.73 -13.67 8.36
C MET A 303 -3.21 -13.63 8.21
N ILE A 304 -2.49 -13.73 9.33
CA ILE A 304 -1.04 -13.93 9.42
C ILE A 304 -0.73 -15.07 10.39
N GLU A 305 0.40 -15.79 10.15
CA GLU A 305 0.83 -16.93 10.99
C GLU A 305 1.76 -16.50 12.13
N THR A 306 2.34 -15.30 12.04
CA THR A 306 3.34 -14.79 12.99
C THR A 306 2.89 -13.47 13.57
N GLU A 307 3.03 -13.31 14.90
CA GLU A 307 2.83 -12.01 15.55
C GLU A 307 3.82 -10.97 15.03
N VAL A 308 3.34 -9.75 14.79
CA VAL A 308 4.17 -8.62 14.33
C VAL A 308 4.23 -7.56 15.42
N ASP A 309 5.43 -7.29 15.94
CA ASP A 309 5.67 -6.08 16.74
C ASP A 309 5.80 -4.89 15.77
N VAL A 310 4.73 -4.11 15.66
CA VAL A 310 4.68 -3.00 14.70
C VAL A 310 5.70 -1.90 15.00
N ASN A 311 6.23 -1.82 16.23
CA ASN A 311 7.30 -0.86 16.53
C ASN A 311 8.55 -1.10 15.68
N THR A 312 8.75 -2.33 15.23
CA THR A 312 9.84 -2.67 14.29
C THR A 312 9.64 -2.13 12.89
N LEU A 313 8.43 -1.75 12.53
CA LEU A 313 8.08 -1.23 11.21
C LEU A 313 8.31 0.28 11.07
N PHE A 314 8.50 1.00 12.19
CA PHE A 314 8.65 2.45 12.17
C PHE A 314 10.08 2.85 12.47
N TYR A 315 10.51 3.98 11.89
CA TYR A 315 11.73 4.66 12.30
C TYR A 315 11.46 5.50 13.56
N ASN A 316 12.48 5.59 14.44
CA ASN A 316 12.42 6.35 15.69
C ASN A 316 12.72 7.83 15.46
#